data_ede94e731f237231f5916f6ad475750b
#
_entry.id   ede94e731f237231f5916f6ad475750b
#
_cell.length_a   1.000
_cell.length_b   1.000
_cell.length_c   1.000
_cell.angle_alpha   90.00
_cell.angle_beta   90.00
_cell.angle_gamma   90.00
#
_symmetry.space_group_name_H-M   'P 1'
#
loop_
_entity.id
_entity.type
_entity.pdbx_description
1 polymer ?
#
loop_
_entity_poly.entity_id
_entity_poly.type
_entity_poly.pdbx_seq_one_letter_code
_entity_poly.pdbx_strand_id
1 'polypeptide(L)'
;MEANDTYLTVTGMTCATCASTVERVLNKLDIVERSSVNLPLENVKIIFGKNATAYDLDTCIEVIEKAGFGAKKNVSAIKNRENRENEVTSQLKRVILALGLSIPVFLLTMVIDDFGSFKSLNVRLLMAMTFSLLIYTYSGAEFHYRAWASIRRGTANMDVLVHLGTTVAILWSSAVTLSPIIPFLPEIFSASTHVFFDGASFIIAFVLLGNYLESRAKLKATDSVHSLMKIQPKTATVIDNEETSVSPVELVPRGSLLRVLAGETIPLDGVVEKGLASLDESMMTGESLPVPKQVGDVAVSYTHLRAHETPIN
;
A
#
# COMPACT_ATOMS: atom_id res chain seq x y z
N MET A 1 -23.24 2.40 -24.40
CA MET A 1 -23.53 1.65 -23.16
C MET A 1 -22.24 1.68 -22.37
N GLU A 2 -22.17 2.60 -21.41
CA GLU A 2 -20.98 2.78 -20.58
C GLU A 2 -20.86 1.58 -19.66
N ALA A 3 -19.69 0.92 -19.72
CA ALA A 3 -19.36 -0.09 -18.73
C ALA A 3 -19.29 0.62 -17.37
N ASN A 4 -20.11 0.19 -16.41
CA ASN A 4 -20.09 0.69 -15.03
C ASN A 4 -18.81 0.19 -14.32
N ASP A 5 -17.67 0.74 -14.73
CA ASP A 5 -16.37 0.43 -14.14
C ASP A 5 -16.20 1.23 -12.87
N THR A 6 -15.98 0.56 -11.75
CA THR A 6 -15.74 1.22 -10.46
C THR A 6 -14.46 0.69 -9.84
N TYR A 7 -13.75 1.58 -9.14
CA TYR A 7 -12.51 1.24 -8.44
C TYR A 7 -12.72 1.34 -6.93
N LEU A 8 -12.26 0.30 -6.20
CA LEU A 8 -12.15 0.33 -4.75
C LEU A 8 -10.67 0.26 -4.35
N THR A 9 -10.29 0.99 -3.32
CA THR A 9 -9.00 0.82 -2.66
C THR A 9 -9.12 -0.35 -1.69
N VAL A 10 -8.23 -1.36 -1.81
CA VAL A 10 -8.21 -2.55 -0.95
C VAL A 10 -6.89 -2.60 -0.19
N THR A 11 -6.97 -2.56 1.13
CA THR A 11 -5.79 -2.59 2.02
C THR A 11 -5.62 -3.97 2.67
N GLY A 12 -4.38 -4.30 3.05
CA GLY A 12 -4.06 -5.59 3.69
C GLY A 12 -3.69 -6.71 2.73
N MET A 13 -3.57 -6.44 1.43
CA MET A 13 -3.08 -7.40 0.45
C MET A 13 -1.54 -7.38 0.42
N THR A 14 -0.90 -8.44 0.90
CA THR A 14 0.57 -8.55 0.97
C THR A 14 1.18 -9.47 -0.08
N CYS A 15 0.36 -10.25 -0.80
CA CYS A 15 0.86 -11.24 -1.76
C CYS A 15 -0.16 -11.53 -2.87
N ALA A 16 0.29 -12.20 -3.93
CA ALA A 16 -0.57 -12.60 -5.05
C ALA A 16 -1.76 -13.47 -4.63
N THR A 17 -1.59 -14.32 -3.60
CA THR A 17 -2.67 -15.13 -3.04
C THR A 17 -3.76 -14.28 -2.41
N CYS A 18 -3.38 -13.16 -1.76
CA CYS A 18 -4.33 -12.20 -1.21
C CYS A 18 -5.15 -11.56 -2.33
N ALA A 19 -4.49 -11.11 -3.41
CA ALA A 19 -5.14 -10.53 -4.59
C ALA A 19 -6.14 -11.51 -5.22
N SER A 20 -5.72 -12.75 -5.45
CA SER A 20 -6.59 -13.82 -5.99
C SER A 20 -7.77 -14.15 -5.06
N THR A 21 -7.61 -13.98 -3.75
CA THR A 21 -8.71 -14.17 -2.79
C THR A 21 -9.75 -13.07 -2.93
N VAL A 22 -9.32 -11.80 -3.05
CA VAL A 22 -10.22 -10.66 -3.27
C VAL A 22 -10.99 -10.83 -4.59
N GLU A 23 -10.30 -11.17 -5.69
CA GLU A 23 -10.95 -11.43 -6.99
C GLU A 23 -11.97 -12.55 -6.88
N ARG A 24 -11.62 -13.65 -6.20
CA ARG A 24 -12.50 -14.81 -6.06
C ARG A 24 -13.77 -14.49 -5.29
N VAL A 25 -13.69 -13.70 -4.21
CA VAL A 25 -14.88 -13.36 -3.41
C VAL A 25 -15.77 -12.37 -4.14
N LEU A 26 -15.21 -11.44 -4.89
CA LEU A 26 -15.96 -10.51 -5.71
C LEU A 26 -16.64 -11.20 -6.92
N ASN A 27 -15.91 -12.05 -7.63
CA ASN A 27 -16.45 -12.77 -8.82
C ASN A 27 -17.48 -13.85 -8.44
N LYS A 28 -17.74 -14.11 -7.15
CA LYS A 28 -18.86 -14.95 -6.67
C LYS A 28 -20.17 -14.20 -6.53
N LEU A 29 -20.13 -12.87 -6.60
CA LEU A 29 -21.32 -12.05 -6.51
C LEU A 29 -22.00 -12.00 -7.89
N ASP A 30 -23.28 -12.32 -7.96
CA ASP A 30 -24.07 -12.29 -9.22
C ASP A 30 -24.14 -10.90 -9.87
N ILE A 31 -23.90 -9.85 -9.07
CA ILE A 31 -23.86 -8.45 -9.49
C ILE A 31 -22.53 -8.05 -10.16
N VAL A 32 -21.46 -8.84 -9.99
CA VAL A 32 -20.12 -8.58 -10.53
C VAL A 32 -19.92 -9.44 -11.77
N GLU A 33 -19.75 -8.80 -12.92
CA GLU A 33 -19.42 -9.50 -14.16
C GLU A 33 -17.94 -9.93 -14.16
N ARG A 34 -17.06 -9.02 -13.69
CA ARG A 34 -15.62 -9.27 -13.60
C ARG A 34 -14.97 -8.35 -12.59
N SER A 35 -14.02 -8.89 -11.83
CA SER A 35 -13.10 -8.07 -11.01
C SER A 35 -11.64 -8.35 -11.36
N SER A 36 -10.81 -7.34 -11.24
CA SER A 36 -9.35 -7.45 -11.46
C SER A 36 -8.62 -6.61 -10.41
N VAL A 37 -7.72 -7.26 -9.67
CA VAL A 37 -6.93 -6.64 -8.61
C VAL A 37 -5.58 -6.20 -9.14
N ASN A 38 -5.24 -4.95 -8.87
CA ASN A 38 -3.90 -4.42 -9.03
C ASN A 38 -3.21 -4.36 -7.66
N LEU A 39 -2.41 -5.37 -7.36
CA LEU A 39 -1.72 -5.49 -6.07
C LEU A 39 -0.74 -4.32 -5.79
N PRO A 40 0.12 -3.88 -6.74
CA PRO A 40 0.98 -2.71 -6.56
C PRO A 40 0.25 -1.41 -6.25
N LEU A 41 -0.90 -1.18 -6.86
CA LEU A 41 -1.72 0.01 -6.66
C LEU A 41 -2.74 -0.15 -5.51
N GLU A 42 -2.84 -1.35 -4.94
CA GLU A 42 -3.80 -1.69 -3.88
C GLU A 42 -5.24 -1.31 -4.23
N ASN A 43 -5.61 -1.52 -5.47
CA ASN A 43 -6.97 -1.27 -5.93
C ASN A 43 -7.55 -2.49 -6.66
N VAL A 44 -8.87 -2.54 -6.71
CA VAL A 44 -9.62 -3.50 -7.51
C VAL A 44 -10.53 -2.75 -8.47
N LYS A 45 -10.46 -3.11 -9.74
CA LYS A 45 -11.41 -2.70 -10.77
C LYS A 45 -12.57 -3.69 -10.75
N ILE A 46 -13.79 -3.20 -10.61
CA ILE A 46 -15.01 -3.99 -10.61
C ILE A 46 -15.84 -3.58 -11.81
N ILE A 47 -16.21 -4.55 -12.63
CA ILE A 47 -17.13 -4.38 -13.74
C ILE A 47 -18.45 -5.00 -13.30
N PHE A 48 -19.48 -4.18 -13.18
CA PHE A 48 -20.81 -4.61 -12.76
C PHE A 48 -21.65 -5.10 -13.95
N GLY A 49 -22.49 -6.10 -13.69
CA GLY A 49 -23.50 -6.55 -14.64
C GLY A 49 -24.58 -5.49 -14.88
N LYS A 50 -25.41 -5.71 -15.90
CA LYS A 50 -26.41 -4.74 -16.39
C LYS A 50 -27.47 -4.30 -15.37
N ASN A 51 -27.63 -5.01 -14.25
CA ASN A 51 -28.67 -4.76 -13.24
C ASN A 51 -28.10 -4.17 -11.94
N ALA A 52 -26.83 -3.72 -11.92
CA ALA A 52 -26.19 -3.21 -10.74
C ALA A 52 -26.74 -1.84 -10.32
N THR A 53 -26.87 -1.63 -9.00
CA THR A 53 -27.34 -0.41 -8.36
C THR A 53 -26.20 0.25 -7.55
N ALA A 54 -26.39 1.49 -7.12
CA ALA A 54 -25.40 2.20 -6.29
C ALA A 54 -25.13 1.50 -4.94
N TYR A 55 -26.07 0.69 -4.42
CA TYR A 55 -25.92 -0.09 -3.19
C TYR A 55 -25.01 -1.31 -3.35
N ASP A 56 -24.78 -1.79 -4.56
CA ASP A 56 -23.96 -2.98 -4.83
C ASP A 56 -22.48 -2.74 -4.53
N LEU A 57 -22.04 -1.51 -4.54
CA LEU A 57 -20.68 -1.15 -4.14
C LEU A 57 -20.44 -1.38 -2.65
N ASP A 58 -21.42 -1.11 -1.80
CA ASP A 58 -21.33 -1.34 -0.35
C ASP A 58 -21.34 -2.85 -0.05
N THR A 59 -22.08 -3.64 -0.83
CA THR A 59 -22.03 -5.10 -0.79
C THR A 59 -20.62 -5.63 -1.15
N CYS A 60 -19.99 -5.08 -2.17
CA CYS A 60 -18.61 -5.44 -2.54
C CYS A 60 -17.63 -5.12 -1.40
N ILE A 61 -17.76 -3.95 -0.76
CA ILE A 61 -16.94 -3.57 0.39
C ILE A 61 -17.12 -4.58 1.53
N GLU A 62 -18.36 -4.89 1.89
CA GLU A 62 -18.67 -5.83 2.98
C GLU A 62 -18.09 -7.24 2.72
N VAL A 63 -18.15 -7.73 1.49
CA VAL A 63 -17.58 -9.03 1.12
C VAL A 63 -16.06 -9.03 1.19
N ILE A 64 -15.39 -7.94 0.77
CA ILE A 64 -13.95 -7.79 0.91
C ILE A 64 -13.57 -7.73 2.40
N GLU A 65 -14.32 -7.01 3.23
CA GLU A 65 -14.08 -6.91 4.67
C GLU A 65 -14.30 -8.25 5.37
N LYS A 66 -15.33 -8.99 5.02
CA LYS A 66 -15.55 -10.37 5.49
C LYS A 66 -14.42 -11.32 5.08
N ALA A 67 -13.80 -11.09 3.93
CA ALA A 67 -12.59 -11.82 3.51
C ALA A 67 -11.33 -11.39 4.26
N GLY A 68 -11.42 -10.35 5.11
CA GLY A 68 -10.37 -9.91 6.02
C GLY A 68 -9.43 -8.86 5.45
N PHE A 69 -9.86 -8.19 4.40
CA PHE A 69 -9.15 -7.06 3.81
C PHE A 69 -9.93 -5.77 4.11
N GLY A 70 -9.23 -4.64 4.18
CA GLY A 70 -9.93 -3.35 4.27
C GLY A 70 -10.35 -2.91 2.87
N ALA A 71 -11.58 -2.37 2.71
CA ALA A 71 -12.03 -1.81 1.45
C ALA A 71 -12.61 -0.40 1.65
N LYS A 72 -12.32 0.51 0.72
CA LYS A 72 -12.85 1.89 0.75
C LYS A 72 -13.18 2.34 -0.66
N LYS A 73 -14.24 3.13 -0.78
CA LYS A 73 -14.54 3.89 -2.02
C LYS A 73 -13.33 4.77 -2.35
N ASN A 74 -13.06 4.92 -3.63
CA ASN A 74 -11.87 5.63 -4.11
C ASN A 74 -11.70 6.98 -3.40
N VAL A 75 -10.71 7.05 -2.51
CA VAL A 75 -10.34 8.28 -1.80
C VAL A 75 -9.35 9.00 -2.69
N SER A 76 -9.42 10.32 -2.79
CA SER A 76 -8.55 11.11 -3.66
C SER A 76 -7.09 10.65 -3.55
N ALA A 77 -6.40 10.52 -4.68
CA ALA A 77 -5.03 9.99 -4.77
C ALA A 77 -4.04 10.71 -3.83
N ILE A 78 -4.29 11.98 -3.52
CA ILE A 78 -3.48 12.80 -2.62
C ILE A 78 -3.59 12.30 -1.17
N LYS A 79 -4.81 12.03 -0.68
CA LYS A 79 -5.05 11.56 0.69
C LYS A 79 -4.54 10.14 0.91
N ASN A 80 -4.62 9.29 -0.14
CA ASN A 80 -4.04 7.95 -0.11
C ASN A 80 -2.52 7.99 0.01
N ARG A 81 -1.84 8.92 -0.64
CA ARG A 81 -0.39 9.08 -0.57
C ARG A 81 0.06 9.49 0.83
N GLU A 82 -0.55 10.51 1.42
CA GLU A 82 -0.22 10.98 2.77
C GLU A 82 -0.39 9.87 3.81
N ASN A 83 -1.47 9.08 3.71
CA ASN A 83 -1.69 7.92 4.57
C ASN A 83 -0.59 6.87 4.41
N ARG A 84 -0.13 6.58 3.19
CA ARG A 84 0.95 5.63 2.91
C ARG A 84 2.31 6.11 3.42
N GLU A 85 2.62 7.39 3.26
CA GLU A 85 3.86 7.98 3.80
C GLU A 85 3.90 7.87 5.33
N ASN A 86 2.77 8.12 6.00
CA ASN A 86 2.63 7.98 7.45
C ASN A 86 2.78 6.51 7.89
N GLU A 87 2.22 5.57 7.13
CA GLU A 87 2.34 4.13 7.37
C GLU A 87 3.78 3.67 7.25
N VAL A 88 4.49 4.02 6.17
CA VAL A 88 5.91 3.70 5.97
C VAL A 88 6.78 4.27 7.09
N THR A 89 6.50 5.50 7.53
CA THR A 89 7.21 6.13 8.65
C THR A 89 6.98 5.38 9.97
N SER A 90 5.75 4.94 10.22
CA SER A 90 5.39 4.13 11.38
C SER A 90 6.09 2.76 11.36
N GLN A 91 6.13 2.10 10.19
CA GLN A 91 6.85 0.84 10.00
C GLN A 91 8.34 1.00 10.28
N LEU A 92 8.98 2.08 9.79
CA LEU A 92 10.39 2.35 10.05
C LEU A 92 10.70 2.45 11.55
N LYS A 93 9.87 3.12 12.35
CA LYS A 93 10.05 3.22 13.80
C LYS A 93 10.03 1.84 14.46
N ARG A 94 9.11 0.96 14.05
CA ARG A 94 9.02 -0.42 14.57
C ARG A 94 10.24 -1.26 14.17
N VAL A 95 10.75 -1.10 12.95
CA VAL A 95 11.97 -1.77 12.46
C VAL A 95 13.18 -1.35 13.28
N ILE A 96 13.37 -0.03 13.48
CA ILE A 96 14.52 0.50 14.25
C ILE A 96 14.47 -0.03 15.70
N LEU A 97 13.30 -0.03 16.33
CA LEU A 97 13.14 -0.55 17.68
C LEU A 97 13.42 -2.07 17.73
N ALA A 98 12.86 -2.84 16.79
CA ALA A 98 13.05 -4.29 16.73
C ALA A 98 14.53 -4.66 16.53
N LEU A 99 15.20 -4.07 15.55
CA LEU A 99 16.64 -4.30 15.30
C LEU A 99 17.50 -3.81 16.46
N GLY A 100 17.21 -2.62 16.98
CA GLY A 100 17.96 -2.03 18.10
C GLY A 100 17.90 -2.87 19.38
N LEU A 101 16.75 -3.50 19.66
CA LEU A 101 16.59 -4.39 20.82
C LEU A 101 17.03 -5.84 20.52
N SER A 102 17.02 -6.29 19.28
CA SER A 102 17.47 -7.66 18.93
C SER A 102 18.98 -7.82 19.17
N ILE A 103 19.78 -6.77 18.98
CA ILE A 103 21.22 -6.81 19.23
C ILE A 103 21.52 -7.07 20.73
N PRO A 104 20.98 -6.30 21.70
CA PRO A 104 21.13 -6.63 23.11
C PRO A 104 20.62 -8.02 23.48
N VAL A 105 19.48 -8.47 22.92
CA VAL A 105 18.98 -9.83 23.17
C VAL A 105 20.00 -10.87 22.73
N PHE A 106 20.54 -10.73 21.53
CA PHE A 106 21.59 -11.63 21.02
C PHE A 106 22.85 -11.63 21.90
N LEU A 107 23.34 -10.47 22.30
CA LEU A 107 24.51 -10.36 23.17
C LEU A 107 24.25 -11.04 24.52
N LEU A 108 23.08 -10.84 25.10
CA LEU A 108 22.70 -11.45 26.38
C LEU A 108 22.50 -12.97 26.27
N THR A 109 22.08 -13.50 25.14
CA THR A 109 21.84 -14.95 24.98
C THR A 109 23.08 -15.72 24.52
N MET A 110 23.94 -15.13 23.67
CA MET A 110 25.02 -15.85 22.99
C MET A 110 26.43 -15.42 23.41
N VAL A 111 26.64 -14.17 23.82
CA VAL A 111 28.00 -13.62 23.99
C VAL A 111 28.35 -13.39 25.46
N ILE A 112 27.42 -12.89 26.24
CA ILE A 112 27.67 -12.49 27.61
C ILE A 112 27.49 -13.71 28.54
N ASP A 113 28.47 -13.98 29.38
CA ASP A 113 28.37 -14.99 30.44
C ASP A 113 27.45 -14.52 31.58
N ASP A 114 27.08 -15.45 32.46
CA ASP A 114 26.20 -15.17 33.58
C ASP A 114 26.88 -14.18 34.56
N PHE A 115 26.24 -13.03 34.79
CA PHE A 115 26.76 -11.99 35.68
C PHE A 115 25.95 -11.86 36.99
N GLY A 116 25.06 -12.80 37.28
CA GLY A 116 24.32 -12.86 38.53
C GLY A 116 22.98 -13.54 38.49
N SER A 117 22.50 -13.95 39.67
CA SER A 117 21.16 -14.53 39.85
C SER A 117 20.39 -13.72 40.87
N PHE A 118 19.08 -13.51 40.60
CA PHE A 118 18.16 -12.88 41.53
C PHE A 118 17.02 -13.86 41.83
N LYS A 119 16.89 -14.27 43.13
CA LYS A 119 15.90 -15.26 43.56
C LYS A 119 15.91 -16.55 42.71
N SER A 120 17.08 -17.12 42.46
CA SER A 120 17.31 -18.31 41.62
C SER A 120 17.10 -18.10 40.12
N LEU A 121 16.71 -16.91 39.67
CA LEU A 121 16.59 -16.57 38.26
C LEU A 121 17.88 -15.95 37.71
N ASN A 122 18.24 -16.34 36.52
CA ASN A 122 19.35 -15.76 35.80
C ASN A 122 18.96 -14.35 35.31
N VAL A 123 19.63 -13.29 35.83
CA VAL A 123 19.31 -11.90 35.49
C VAL A 123 19.50 -11.63 33.99
N ARG A 124 20.48 -12.23 33.37
CA ARG A 124 20.75 -12.16 31.95
C ARG A 124 19.56 -12.61 31.12
N LEU A 125 19.01 -13.80 31.44
CA LEU A 125 17.84 -14.35 30.73
C LEU A 125 16.57 -13.54 30.98
N LEU A 126 16.40 -12.97 32.18
CA LEU A 126 15.29 -12.07 32.47
C LEU A 126 15.34 -10.79 31.65
N MET A 127 16.53 -10.21 31.45
CA MET A 127 16.68 -9.04 30.58
C MET A 127 16.41 -9.40 29.12
N ALA A 128 16.95 -10.54 28.65
CA ALA A 128 16.66 -11.03 27.29
C ALA A 128 15.16 -11.28 27.07
N MET A 129 14.48 -11.88 28.05
CA MET A 129 13.04 -12.11 28.02
C MET A 129 12.25 -10.78 27.94
N THR A 130 12.60 -9.78 28.77
CA THR A 130 11.92 -8.48 28.75
C THR A 130 12.06 -7.76 27.44
N PHE A 131 13.26 -7.71 26.86
CA PHE A 131 13.48 -7.09 25.56
C PHE A 131 12.79 -7.85 24.43
N SER A 132 12.85 -9.17 24.43
CA SER A 132 12.18 -10.01 23.45
C SER A 132 10.64 -9.90 23.52
N LEU A 133 10.06 -9.84 24.73
CA LEU A 133 8.64 -9.59 24.92
C LEU A 133 8.21 -8.21 24.43
N LEU A 134 9.05 -7.18 24.62
CA LEU A 134 8.78 -5.85 24.10
C LEU A 134 8.77 -5.84 22.55
N ILE A 135 9.73 -6.52 21.93
CA ILE A 135 9.74 -6.69 20.46
C ILE A 135 8.48 -7.44 20.02
N TYR A 136 8.14 -8.55 20.69
CA TYR A 136 7.00 -9.39 20.35
C TYR A 136 5.68 -8.63 20.45
N THR A 137 5.44 -7.95 21.59
CA THR A 137 4.16 -7.29 21.86
C THR A 137 3.98 -5.97 21.11
N TYR A 138 5.04 -5.18 20.95
CA TYR A 138 4.96 -3.87 20.30
C TYR A 138 5.26 -3.94 18.81
N SER A 139 6.43 -4.46 18.45
CA SER A 139 6.85 -4.50 17.04
C SER A 139 6.09 -5.59 16.27
N GLY A 140 5.85 -6.74 16.89
CA GLY A 140 5.14 -7.90 16.31
C GLY A 140 3.62 -7.79 16.32
N ALA A 141 3.03 -6.81 17.01
CA ALA A 141 1.58 -6.72 17.22
C ALA A 141 0.76 -6.86 15.93
N GLU A 142 1.21 -6.23 14.86
CA GLU A 142 0.53 -6.24 13.57
C GLU A 142 0.47 -7.65 12.95
N PHE A 143 1.57 -8.42 13.03
CA PHE A 143 1.60 -9.83 12.59
C PHE A 143 0.66 -10.69 13.40
N HIS A 144 0.65 -10.51 14.71
CA HIS A 144 -0.19 -11.29 15.61
C HIS A 144 -1.68 -11.05 15.32
N TYR A 145 -2.06 -9.79 15.09
CA TYR A 145 -3.43 -9.45 14.71
C TYR A 145 -3.83 -10.06 13.36
N ARG A 146 -2.98 -9.91 12.34
CA ARG A 146 -3.23 -10.46 10.99
C ARG A 146 -3.26 -12.00 11.01
N ALA A 147 -2.34 -12.63 11.74
CA ALA A 147 -2.30 -14.08 11.90
C ALA A 147 -3.56 -14.59 12.57
N TRP A 148 -3.99 -13.97 13.67
CA TRP A 148 -5.21 -14.35 14.37
C TRP A 148 -6.44 -14.23 13.48
N ALA A 149 -6.55 -13.15 12.72
CA ALA A 149 -7.61 -12.97 11.77
C ALA A 149 -7.61 -14.04 10.67
N SER A 150 -6.43 -14.47 10.19
CA SER A 150 -6.29 -15.53 9.17
C SER A 150 -6.64 -16.90 9.72
N ILE A 151 -6.19 -17.23 10.94
CA ILE A 151 -6.50 -18.49 11.62
C ILE A 151 -8.01 -18.64 11.79
N ARG A 152 -8.69 -17.60 12.26
CA ARG A 152 -10.16 -17.63 12.42
C ARG A 152 -10.92 -17.89 11.13
N ARG A 153 -10.34 -17.54 9.99
CA ARG A 153 -10.91 -17.78 8.65
C ARG A 153 -10.49 -19.11 8.03
N GLY A 154 -9.69 -19.90 8.74
CA GLY A 154 -9.15 -21.16 8.22
C GLY A 154 -8.16 -20.99 7.07
N THR A 155 -7.51 -19.82 6.98
CA THR A 155 -6.49 -19.53 5.96
C THR A 155 -5.10 -19.48 6.60
N ALA A 156 -4.08 -20.02 5.91
CA ALA A 156 -2.70 -19.92 6.32
C ALA A 156 -1.95 -18.96 5.38
N ASN A 157 -1.24 -18.01 5.96
CA ASN A 157 -0.37 -17.07 5.25
C ASN A 157 0.97 -16.94 5.98
N MET A 158 1.86 -16.11 5.44
CA MET A 158 3.17 -15.84 6.03
C MET A 158 3.06 -15.34 7.48
N ASP A 159 2.09 -14.47 7.78
CA ASP A 159 1.90 -13.92 9.11
C ASP A 159 1.56 -15.01 10.14
N VAL A 160 0.76 -16.02 9.75
CA VAL A 160 0.43 -17.19 10.60
C VAL A 160 1.68 -18.00 10.92
N LEU A 161 2.54 -18.24 9.92
CA LEU A 161 3.78 -18.99 10.12
C LEU A 161 4.74 -18.25 11.08
N VAL A 162 4.94 -16.96 10.85
CA VAL A 162 5.79 -16.11 11.69
C VAL A 162 5.24 -16.03 13.12
N HIS A 163 3.92 -15.79 13.25
CA HIS A 163 3.27 -15.74 14.56
C HIS A 163 3.44 -17.06 15.33
N LEU A 164 3.15 -18.19 14.70
CA LEU A 164 3.24 -19.49 15.37
C LEU A 164 4.67 -19.79 15.81
N GLY A 165 5.64 -19.64 14.92
CA GLY A 165 7.06 -19.92 15.20
C GLY A 165 7.62 -19.01 16.31
N THR A 166 7.38 -17.72 16.24
CA THR A 166 7.86 -16.77 17.27
C THR A 166 7.14 -16.94 18.61
N THR A 167 5.84 -17.25 18.59
CA THR A 167 5.06 -17.50 19.81
C THR A 167 5.59 -18.73 20.54
N VAL A 168 5.81 -19.85 19.83
CA VAL A 168 6.34 -21.08 20.42
C VAL A 168 7.75 -20.83 20.97
N ALA A 169 8.61 -20.15 20.22
CA ALA A 169 9.97 -19.83 20.66
C ALA A 169 10.00 -18.98 21.94
N ILE A 170 9.16 -17.95 22.02
CA ILE A 170 9.06 -17.07 23.20
C ILE A 170 8.44 -17.81 24.39
N LEU A 171 7.39 -18.59 24.20
CA LEU A 171 6.77 -19.36 25.27
C LEU A 171 7.73 -20.38 25.83
N TRP A 172 8.42 -21.14 24.98
CA TRP A 172 9.47 -22.10 25.40
C TRP A 172 10.55 -21.40 26.21
N SER A 173 11.14 -20.35 25.68
CA SER A 173 12.24 -19.61 26.31
C SER A 173 11.82 -18.97 27.63
N SER A 174 10.60 -18.48 27.71
CA SER A 174 10.02 -17.93 28.93
C SER A 174 9.80 -19.04 29.98
N ALA A 175 9.29 -20.20 29.56
CA ALA A 175 9.13 -21.34 30.47
C ALA A 175 10.48 -21.83 31.03
N VAL A 176 11.51 -21.94 30.20
CA VAL A 176 12.90 -22.26 30.62
C VAL A 176 13.41 -21.22 31.62
N THR A 177 13.26 -19.94 31.32
CA THR A 177 13.75 -18.85 32.18
C THR A 177 13.05 -18.80 33.54
N LEU A 178 11.74 -19.11 33.59
CA LEU A 178 10.92 -19.03 34.80
C LEU A 178 10.83 -20.37 35.55
N SER A 179 11.35 -21.47 34.99
CA SER A 179 11.27 -22.82 35.61
C SER A 179 11.81 -22.89 37.04
N PRO A 180 12.88 -22.12 37.47
CA PRO A 180 13.35 -22.18 38.83
C PRO A 180 12.36 -21.64 39.88
N ILE A 181 11.39 -20.84 39.48
CA ILE A 181 10.37 -20.26 40.40
C ILE A 181 9.04 -20.98 40.29
N ILE A 182 8.73 -21.62 39.18
CA ILE A 182 7.42 -22.23 38.92
C ILE A 182 7.52 -23.76 39.08
N PRO A 183 7.22 -24.31 40.29
CA PRO A 183 7.51 -25.71 40.62
C PRO A 183 6.60 -26.71 39.92
N PHE A 184 5.52 -26.27 39.25
CA PHE A 184 4.61 -27.18 38.51
C PHE A 184 4.98 -27.28 37.01
N LEU A 185 6.01 -26.60 36.54
CA LEU A 185 6.47 -26.79 35.17
C LEU A 185 7.15 -28.15 35.03
N PRO A 186 6.94 -28.85 33.88
CA PRO A 186 7.61 -30.10 33.60
C PRO A 186 9.14 -29.99 33.70
N GLU A 187 9.79 -31.03 34.21
CA GLU A 187 11.25 -31.07 34.40
C GLU A 187 12.05 -30.78 33.10
N ILE A 188 11.47 -31.01 31.94
CA ILE A 188 12.09 -30.71 30.65
C ILE A 188 12.52 -29.24 30.53
N PHE A 189 11.79 -28.31 31.16
CA PHE A 189 12.13 -26.88 31.12
C PHE A 189 13.28 -26.54 32.08
N SER A 190 13.34 -27.18 33.26
CA SER A 190 14.41 -26.97 34.21
C SER A 190 15.72 -27.65 33.76
N ALA A 191 15.62 -28.73 33.02
CA ALA A 191 16.76 -29.44 32.44
C ALA A 191 17.34 -28.76 31.18
N SER A 192 16.56 -27.90 30.51
CA SER A 192 16.98 -27.21 29.30
C SER A 192 17.70 -25.91 29.61
N THR A 193 18.84 -25.69 28.95
CA THR A 193 19.58 -24.43 28.95
C THR A 193 19.35 -23.60 27.68
N HIS A 194 18.66 -24.18 26.70
CA HIS A 194 18.47 -23.53 25.39
C HIS A 194 17.27 -22.61 25.40
N VAL A 195 17.53 -21.35 25.10
CA VAL A 195 16.54 -20.31 24.88
C VAL A 195 16.62 -19.80 23.43
N PHE A 196 15.51 -19.32 22.90
CA PHE A 196 15.38 -18.87 21.51
C PHE A 196 14.86 -17.42 21.41
N PHE A 197 15.16 -16.60 22.41
CA PHE A 197 14.76 -15.19 22.44
C PHE A 197 15.36 -14.39 21.29
N ASP A 198 16.63 -14.63 20.98
CA ASP A 198 17.37 -14.00 19.89
C ASP A 198 16.79 -14.39 18.53
N GLY A 199 16.57 -15.68 18.29
CA GLY A 199 15.97 -16.17 17.05
C GLY A 199 14.60 -15.58 16.79
N ALA A 200 13.71 -15.57 17.81
CA ALA A 200 12.38 -14.97 17.69
C ALA A 200 12.45 -13.46 17.42
N SER A 201 13.35 -12.74 18.10
CA SER A 201 13.54 -11.31 17.95
C SER A 201 14.05 -10.94 16.55
N PHE A 202 15.05 -11.65 16.04
CA PHE A 202 15.57 -11.44 14.70
C PHE A 202 14.55 -11.80 13.59
N ILE A 203 13.78 -12.87 13.76
CA ILE A 203 12.72 -13.21 12.80
C ILE A 203 11.73 -12.06 12.69
N ILE A 204 11.24 -11.52 13.82
CA ILE A 204 10.33 -10.37 13.81
C ILE A 204 11.01 -9.16 13.16
N ALA A 205 12.24 -8.84 13.53
CA ALA A 205 12.96 -7.69 13.02
C ALA A 205 13.19 -7.75 11.50
N PHE A 206 13.61 -8.92 10.98
CA PHE A 206 13.86 -9.07 9.54
C PHE A 206 12.57 -9.11 8.71
N VAL A 207 11.50 -9.71 9.22
CA VAL A 207 10.21 -9.66 8.54
C VAL A 207 9.65 -8.24 8.49
N LEU A 208 9.77 -7.47 9.59
CA LEU A 208 9.43 -6.05 9.60
C LEU A 208 10.27 -5.24 8.61
N LEU A 209 11.58 -5.51 8.55
CA LEU A 209 12.47 -4.85 7.60
C LEU A 209 12.06 -5.16 6.16
N GLY A 210 11.76 -6.42 5.86
CA GLY A 210 11.27 -6.83 4.54
C GLY A 210 9.99 -6.11 4.14
N ASN A 211 9.00 -6.06 5.03
CA ASN A 211 7.74 -5.35 4.79
C ASN A 211 7.94 -3.84 4.61
N TYR A 212 8.84 -3.23 5.39
CA TYR A 212 9.20 -1.81 5.23
C TYR A 212 9.83 -1.54 3.85
N LEU A 213 10.80 -2.37 3.44
CA LEU A 213 11.45 -2.21 2.13
C LEU A 213 10.46 -2.38 0.98
N GLU A 214 9.56 -3.35 1.09
CA GLU A 214 8.48 -3.56 0.12
C GLU A 214 7.54 -2.34 0.05
N SER A 215 7.06 -1.86 1.20
CA SER A 215 6.17 -0.68 1.26
C SER A 215 6.84 0.57 0.70
N ARG A 216 8.12 0.78 1.01
CA ARG A 216 8.92 1.88 0.47
C ARG A 216 9.12 1.79 -1.04
N ALA A 217 9.38 0.58 -1.56
CA ALA A 217 9.52 0.35 -3.00
C ALA A 217 8.21 0.62 -3.75
N LYS A 218 7.08 0.15 -3.22
CA LYS A 218 5.74 0.43 -3.76
C LYS A 218 5.43 1.92 -3.78
N LEU A 219 5.73 2.64 -2.70
CA LEU A 219 5.54 4.09 -2.62
C LEU A 219 6.33 4.81 -3.72
N LYS A 220 7.62 4.46 -3.88
CA LYS A 220 8.49 5.07 -4.90
C LYS A 220 8.04 4.76 -6.33
N ALA A 221 7.58 3.55 -6.60
CA ALA A 221 7.05 3.17 -7.92
C ALA A 221 5.78 3.98 -8.26
N THR A 222 4.90 4.18 -7.28
CA THR A 222 3.68 4.96 -7.45
C THR A 222 3.97 6.45 -7.66
N ASP A 223 5.04 7.00 -7.07
CA ASP A 223 5.46 8.40 -7.25
C ASP A 223 5.81 8.72 -8.70
N SER A 224 6.39 7.79 -9.43
CA SER A 224 6.72 7.97 -10.85
C SER A 224 5.47 8.14 -11.71
N VAL A 225 4.42 7.37 -11.41
CA VAL A 225 3.11 7.50 -12.10
C VAL A 225 2.41 8.81 -11.70
N HIS A 226 2.44 9.17 -10.41
CA HIS A 226 1.83 10.42 -9.94
C HIS A 226 2.56 11.68 -10.42
N SER A 227 3.86 11.61 -10.71
CA SER A 227 4.57 12.75 -11.28
C SER A 227 4.05 13.09 -12.67
N LEU A 228 3.69 12.09 -13.47
CA LEU A 228 3.03 12.26 -14.76
C LEU A 228 1.61 12.84 -14.61
N MET A 229 0.84 12.36 -13.63
CA MET A 229 -0.51 12.88 -13.36
C MET A 229 -0.53 14.31 -12.81
N LYS A 230 0.54 14.78 -12.16
CA LYS A 230 0.66 16.18 -11.69
C LYS A 230 0.78 17.20 -12.82
N ILE A 231 1.15 16.77 -14.02
CA ILE A 231 1.29 17.62 -15.20
C ILE A 231 -0.09 17.94 -15.78
N GLN A 232 -1.11 17.13 -15.53
CA GLN A 232 -2.47 17.40 -15.97
C GLN A 232 -3.04 18.63 -15.26
N PRO A 233 -3.54 19.64 -15.99
CA PRO A 233 -4.28 20.73 -15.40
C PRO A 233 -5.51 20.22 -14.64
N LYS A 234 -5.74 20.76 -13.45
CA LYS A 234 -6.90 20.38 -12.64
C LYS A 234 -8.21 21.01 -13.12
N THR A 235 -8.08 22.06 -13.90
CA THR A 235 -9.20 22.83 -14.42
C THR A 235 -9.05 23.03 -15.93
N ALA A 236 -10.16 23.14 -16.61
CA ALA A 236 -10.25 23.48 -18.02
C ALA A 236 -11.18 24.69 -18.20
N THR A 237 -10.86 25.56 -19.15
CA THR A 237 -11.72 26.68 -19.53
C THR A 237 -12.69 26.18 -20.60
N VAL A 238 -13.95 26.03 -20.20
CA VAL A 238 -15.04 25.60 -21.09
C VAL A 238 -15.72 26.80 -21.70
N ILE A 239 -16.02 26.74 -22.98
CA ILE A 239 -16.82 27.75 -23.71
C ILE A 239 -18.23 27.19 -23.89
N ASP A 240 -19.22 27.89 -23.31
CA ASP A 240 -20.62 27.56 -23.51
C ASP A 240 -21.36 28.88 -23.90
N ASN A 241 -21.97 28.87 -25.09
CA ASN A 241 -22.75 30.03 -25.64
C ASN A 241 -21.99 31.37 -25.56
N GLU A 242 -20.71 31.42 -25.94
CA GLU A 242 -19.81 32.60 -25.89
C GLU A 242 -19.33 33.00 -24.48
N GLU A 243 -19.86 32.41 -23.42
CA GLU A 243 -19.33 32.60 -22.06
C GLU A 243 -18.23 31.56 -21.76
N THR A 244 -17.20 32.05 -21.07
CA THR A 244 -16.11 31.17 -20.63
C THR A 244 -16.26 30.89 -19.14
N SER A 245 -16.27 29.59 -18.77
CA SER A 245 -16.31 29.13 -17.39
C SER A 245 -15.14 28.22 -17.09
N VAL A 246 -14.58 28.29 -15.88
CA VAL A 246 -13.55 27.38 -15.43
C VAL A 246 -14.20 26.23 -14.69
N SER A 247 -14.00 25.01 -15.19
CA SER A 247 -14.55 23.78 -14.61
C SER A 247 -13.43 22.79 -14.27
N PRO A 248 -13.58 22.00 -13.19
CA PRO A 248 -12.71 20.85 -12.96
C PRO A 248 -12.71 19.92 -14.19
N VAL A 249 -11.53 19.45 -14.59
CA VAL A 249 -11.36 18.58 -15.77
C VAL A 249 -12.24 17.33 -15.71
N GLU A 250 -12.42 16.79 -14.48
CA GLU A 250 -13.24 15.61 -14.22
C GLU A 250 -14.74 15.80 -14.50
N LEU A 251 -15.21 17.05 -14.52
CA LEU A 251 -16.62 17.41 -14.72
C LEU A 251 -16.91 17.89 -16.14
N VAL A 252 -15.91 17.94 -17.01
CA VAL A 252 -16.09 18.40 -18.40
C VAL A 252 -16.72 17.29 -19.26
N PRO A 253 -17.94 17.48 -19.79
CA PRO A 253 -18.59 16.49 -20.64
C PRO A 253 -17.85 16.29 -21.97
N ARG A 254 -17.99 15.10 -22.57
CA ARG A 254 -17.50 14.85 -23.94
C ARG A 254 -18.20 15.75 -24.92
N GLY A 255 -17.42 16.31 -25.86
CA GLY A 255 -17.92 17.23 -26.89
C GLY A 255 -17.97 18.68 -26.44
N SER A 256 -17.50 19.00 -25.24
CA SER A 256 -17.37 20.38 -24.77
C SER A 256 -16.27 21.10 -25.57
N LEU A 257 -16.50 22.39 -25.87
CA LEU A 257 -15.49 23.24 -26.48
C LEU A 257 -14.60 23.85 -25.39
N LEU A 258 -13.29 23.62 -25.50
CA LEU A 258 -12.30 24.11 -24.53
C LEU A 258 -11.45 25.21 -25.14
N ARG A 259 -11.15 26.23 -24.34
CA ARG A 259 -10.20 27.26 -24.69
C ARG A 259 -8.87 26.97 -23.99
N VAL A 260 -7.81 26.89 -24.79
CA VAL A 260 -6.43 26.72 -24.30
C VAL A 260 -5.59 27.87 -24.82
N LEU A 261 -4.88 28.57 -23.94
CA LEU A 261 -4.02 29.70 -24.28
C LEU A 261 -2.58 29.25 -24.50
N ALA A 262 -1.83 30.05 -25.22
CA ALA A 262 -0.39 29.83 -25.39
C ALA A 262 0.33 29.77 -24.02
N GLY A 263 1.15 28.75 -23.83
CA GLY A 263 1.81 28.45 -22.54
C GLY A 263 1.02 27.55 -21.61
N GLU A 264 -0.23 27.24 -21.92
CA GLU A 264 -1.03 26.30 -21.13
C GLU A 264 -0.82 24.85 -21.61
N THR A 265 -1.15 23.92 -20.73
CA THR A 265 -1.17 22.48 -21.04
C THR A 265 -2.57 22.08 -21.51
N ILE A 266 -2.64 21.22 -22.55
CA ILE A 266 -3.90 20.67 -23.03
C ILE A 266 -4.52 19.82 -21.91
N PRO A 267 -5.73 20.17 -21.39
CA PRO A 267 -6.31 19.49 -20.24
C PRO A 267 -6.93 18.13 -20.55
N LEU A 268 -7.45 17.94 -21.76
CA LEU A 268 -8.15 16.72 -22.21
C LEU A 268 -7.82 16.44 -23.67
N ASP A 269 -7.88 15.18 -24.06
CA ASP A 269 -7.76 14.78 -25.46
C ASP A 269 -8.89 15.36 -26.29
N GLY A 270 -8.57 15.92 -27.45
CA GLY A 270 -9.56 16.55 -28.30
C GLY A 270 -9.09 16.76 -29.73
N VAL A 271 -9.92 17.45 -30.50
CA VAL A 271 -9.62 17.84 -31.88
C VAL A 271 -9.61 19.36 -31.96
N VAL A 272 -8.66 19.92 -32.68
CA VAL A 272 -8.56 21.37 -32.87
C VAL A 272 -9.76 21.85 -33.72
N GLU A 273 -10.63 22.63 -33.11
CA GLU A 273 -11.81 23.19 -33.78
C GLU A 273 -11.48 24.52 -34.45
N LYS A 274 -10.61 25.33 -33.82
CA LYS A 274 -10.25 26.68 -34.31
C LYS A 274 -8.86 27.08 -33.83
N GLY A 275 -8.08 27.70 -34.72
CA GLY A 275 -6.77 28.26 -34.41
C GLY A 275 -5.64 27.47 -35.08
N LEU A 276 -4.42 28.02 -34.92
CA LEU A 276 -3.16 27.42 -35.31
C LEU A 276 -2.20 27.52 -34.14
N ALA A 277 -1.53 26.42 -33.83
CA ALA A 277 -0.59 26.39 -32.73
C ALA A 277 0.47 25.32 -32.93
N SER A 278 1.54 25.36 -32.15
CA SER A 278 2.54 24.30 -32.09
C SER A 278 2.42 23.62 -30.73
N LEU A 279 2.30 22.30 -30.71
CA LEU A 279 2.25 21.51 -29.48
C LEU A 279 3.62 20.88 -29.22
N ASP A 280 4.07 21.02 -27.99
CA ASP A 280 5.24 20.29 -27.50
C ASP A 280 4.77 18.91 -27.01
N GLU A 281 4.97 17.91 -27.84
CA GLU A 281 4.60 16.51 -27.59
C GLU A 281 5.80 15.68 -27.08
N SER A 282 6.91 16.32 -26.70
CA SER A 282 8.16 15.67 -26.31
C SER A 282 8.00 14.65 -25.16
N MET A 283 7.05 14.88 -24.27
CA MET A 283 6.77 13.96 -23.17
C MET A 283 6.18 12.60 -23.64
N MET A 284 5.54 12.58 -24.80
CA MET A 284 4.93 11.36 -25.34
C MET A 284 5.77 10.74 -26.45
N THR A 285 6.32 11.56 -27.33
CA THR A 285 7.08 11.10 -28.51
C THR A 285 8.58 11.01 -28.25
N GLY A 286 9.10 11.73 -27.25
CA GLY A 286 10.54 11.88 -26.99
C GLY A 286 11.23 12.88 -27.94
N GLU A 287 10.49 13.45 -28.89
CA GLU A 287 11.04 14.42 -29.87
C GLU A 287 10.88 15.84 -29.32
N SER A 288 11.97 16.62 -29.30
CA SER A 288 12.00 17.98 -28.72
C SER A 288 11.46 19.08 -29.67
N LEU A 289 11.17 18.75 -30.91
CA LEU A 289 10.63 19.73 -31.86
C LEU A 289 9.10 19.84 -31.70
N PRO A 290 8.56 21.06 -31.52
CA PRO A 290 7.14 21.27 -31.48
C PRO A 290 6.44 20.89 -32.78
N VAL A 291 5.30 20.20 -32.67
CA VAL A 291 4.50 19.75 -33.82
C VAL A 291 3.44 20.80 -34.15
N PRO A 292 3.41 21.36 -35.37
CA PRO A 292 2.36 22.29 -35.77
C PRO A 292 1.01 21.54 -35.83
N LYS A 293 -0.04 22.15 -35.30
CA LYS A 293 -1.42 21.65 -35.35
C LYS A 293 -2.34 22.66 -35.95
N GLN A 294 -3.23 22.17 -36.80
CA GLN A 294 -4.24 22.96 -37.51
C GLN A 294 -5.63 22.38 -37.24
N VAL A 295 -6.67 23.07 -37.69
CA VAL A 295 -8.05 22.64 -37.58
C VAL A 295 -8.23 21.22 -38.12
N GLY A 296 -8.82 20.34 -37.32
CA GLY A 296 -9.02 18.93 -37.60
C GLY A 296 -7.95 17.99 -37.02
N ASP A 297 -6.80 18.51 -36.56
CA ASP A 297 -5.76 17.70 -35.95
C ASP A 297 -6.09 17.30 -34.53
N VAL A 298 -5.57 16.14 -34.12
CA VAL A 298 -5.74 15.63 -32.77
C VAL A 298 -4.75 16.35 -31.84
N ALA A 299 -5.26 16.92 -30.74
CA ALA A 299 -4.50 17.45 -29.64
C ALA A 299 -4.61 16.48 -28.46
N VAL A 300 -3.46 16.05 -27.95
CA VAL A 300 -3.38 15.07 -26.85
C VAL A 300 -3.14 15.80 -25.53
N SER A 301 -3.83 15.35 -24.48
CA SER A 301 -3.61 15.87 -23.14
C SER A 301 -2.16 15.71 -22.68
N TYR A 302 -1.74 16.52 -21.72
CA TYR A 302 -0.35 16.63 -21.23
C TYR A 302 0.67 17.28 -22.19
N THR A 303 0.26 17.75 -23.37
CA THR A 303 1.11 18.51 -24.28
C THR A 303 1.00 20.01 -24.00
N HIS A 304 2.09 20.74 -24.21
CA HIS A 304 2.13 22.18 -23.98
C HIS A 304 1.89 22.95 -25.26
N LEU A 305 0.95 23.92 -25.22
CA LEU A 305 0.68 24.82 -26.31
C LEU A 305 1.77 25.90 -26.36
N ARG A 306 2.60 25.92 -27.40
CA ARG A 306 3.54 26.98 -27.64
C ARG A 306 2.92 28.08 -28.53
N ALA A 307 3.25 29.32 -28.24
CA ALA A 307 2.89 30.42 -29.14
C ALA A 307 3.48 30.17 -30.51
N HIS A 308 2.72 30.41 -31.56
CA HIS A 308 3.23 30.42 -32.93
C HIS A 308 4.15 31.65 -33.08
N GLU A 309 5.46 31.44 -33.08
CA GLU A 309 6.37 32.49 -33.47
C GLU A 309 6.18 32.72 -34.97
N THR A 310 5.52 33.80 -35.34
CA THR A 310 5.47 34.26 -36.72
C THR A 310 6.90 34.64 -37.12
N PRO A 311 7.51 34.03 -38.15
CA PRO A 311 8.82 34.49 -38.60
C PRO A 311 8.72 35.95 -39.03
N ILE A 312 9.45 36.82 -38.33
CA ILE A 312 9.62 38.21 -38.72
C ILE A 312 10.50 38.18 -39.93
N ASN A 313 9.91 38.44 -41.09
CA ASN A 313 10.67 38.73 -42.30
C ASN A 313 11.26 40.13 -42.20
#